data_393a79a2f85a727322c86deb629c6f98
#
_entry.id   393a79a2f85a727322c86deb629c6f98
#
_cell.length_a   1.000
_cell.length_b   1.000
_cell.length_c   1.000
_cell.angle_alpha   90.00
_cell.angle_beta   90.00
_cell.angle_gamma   90.00
#
_symmetry.space_group_name_H-M   'P 1'
#
loop_
_entity.id
_entity.type
_entity.pdbx_description
1 polymer ?
#
loop_
_entity_poly.entity_id
_entity_poly.type
_entity_poly.pdbx_seq_one_letter_code
_entity_poly.pdbx_strand_id
1 'polypeptide(L)'
;DSLSDMLFITEPEGVKNLLKEGINKKKIHLVGDTMIDSLVYFRKRFSTSGILKKLKLKKGGYILSTIHRPVNVDNKENLGRIISIFRKVSEKALRYDPELKIVLPIHPRTLKMAENFSLLEKLKSIPGLRTIDPAGYTDFIKLLTDSKLVITDSGGIQEEATFLKIPCLTLRDSFERPETL
;
A
#
# COMPACT_ATOMS: atom_id res chain seq x y z
N ASP A 1 22.58 -5.09 10.29
CA ASP A 1 23.59 -4.86 9.23
C ASP A 1 25.00 -5.23 9.71
N SER A 2 25.39 -4.87 10.94
CA SER A 2 26.75 -5.13 11.49
C SER A 2 27.12 -6.61 11.53
N LEU A 3 26.15 -7.51 11.69
CA LEU A 3 26.37 -8.96 11.77
C LEU A 3 26.32 -9.66 10.42
N SER A 4 25.95 -8.95 9.35
CA SER A 4 25.79 -9.53 8.01
C SER A 4 27.15 -9.63 7.30
N ASP A 5 27.35 -10.71 6.56
CA ASP A 5 28.52 -10.90 5.69
C ASP A 5 28.36 -10.18 4.36
N MET A 6 27.14 -10.08 3.86
CA MET A 6 26.77 -9.40 2.61
C MET A 6 25.50 -8.59 2.81
N LEU A 7 25.46 -7.41 2.21
CA LEU A 7 24.35 -6.46 2.26
C LEU A 7 23.91 -6.14 0.84
N PHE A 8 22.70 -6.56 0.47
CA PHE A 8 22.09 -6.27 -0.82
C PHE A 8 21.22 -5.03 -0.70
N ILE A 9 21.56 -3.98 -1.42
CA ILE A 9 20.96 -2.65 -1.26
C ILE A 9 20.16 -2.31 -2.49
N THR A 10 18.96 -1.79 -2.27
CA THR A 10 18.01 -1.46 -3.35
C THR A 10 18.35 -0.14 -4.04
N GLU A 11 18.98 0.80 -3.31
CA GLU A 11 19.15 2.18 -3.79
C GLU A 11 20.46 2.82 -3.32
N PRO A 12 20.99 3.80 -4.09
CA PRO A 12 22.29 4.44 -3.79
C PRO A 12 22.37 5.11 -2.43
N GLU A 13 21.25 5.64 -1.91
CA GLU A 13 21.23 6.30 -0.60
C GLU A 13 21.48 5.31 0.54
N GLY A 14 20.96 4.08 0.43
CA GLY A 14 21.24 2.99 1.35
C GLY A 14 22.75 2.66 1.41
N VAL A 15 23.42 2.67 0.24
CA VAL A 15 24.88 2.50 0.18
C VAL A 15 25.61 3.60 0.95
N LYS A 16 25.22 4.86 0.75
CA LYS A 16 25.83 6.01 1.46
C LYS A 16 25.63 5.92 2.96
N ASN A 17 24.43 5.50 3.40
CA ASN A 17 24.12 5.35 4.82
C ASN A 17 24.98 4.27 5.48
N LEU A 18 25.11 3.10 4.86
CA LEU A 18 25.95 2.02 5.34
C LEU A 18 27.45 2.40 5.42
N LEU A 19 27.93 3.15 4.43
CA LEU A 19 29.32 3.67 4.46
C LEU A 19 29.52 4.67 5.61
N LYS A 20 28.53 5.55 5.89
CA LYS A 20 28.58 6.46 7.05
C LYS A 20 28.56 5.70 8.39
N GLU A 21 27.86 4.56 8.45
CA GLU A 21 27.85 3.66 9.62
C GLU A 21 29.16 2.87 9.77
N GLY A 22 30.12 3.02 8.88
CA GLY A 22 31.42 2.34 8.93
C GLY A 22 31.41 0.92 8.38
N ILE A 23 30.38 0.52 7.66
CA ILE A 23 30.32 -0.81 7.02
C ILE A 23 31.35 -0.91 5.90
N ASN A 24 32.08 -2.01 5.85
CA ASN A 24 33.07 -2.25 4.81
C ASN A 24 32.41 -2.31 3.43
N LYS A 25 32.89 -1.48 2.51
CA LYS A 25 32.40 -1.38 1.12
C LYS A 25 32.32 -2.74 0.41
N LYS A 26 33.24 -3.67 0.74
CA LYS A 26 33.24 -5.02 0.12
C LYS A 26 32.03 -5.86 0.47
N LYS A 27 31.32 -5.55 1.57
CA LYS A 27 30.09 -6.22 1.99
C LYS A 27 28.83 -5.64 1.33
N ILE A 28 28.93 -4.48 0.69
CA ILE A 28 27.79 -3.71 0.17
C ILE A 28 27.64 -3.96 -1.33
N HIS A 29 26.50 -4.48 -1.74
CA HIS A 29 26.16 -4.79 -3.12
C HIS A 29 24.89 -4.04 -3.52
N LEU A 30 25.00 -3.07 -4.41
CA LEU A 30 23.84 -2.38 -4.98
C LEU A 30 23.22 -3.31 -6.05
N VAL A 31 22.05 -3.84 -5.78
CA VAL A 31 21.36 -4.84 -6.62
C VAL A 31 20.07 -4.34 -7.26
N GLY A 32 19.57 -3.19 -6.84
CA GLY A 32 18.28 -2.67 -7.25
C GLY A 32 17.12 -3.26 -6.46
N ASP A 33 15.90 -2.91 -6.85
CA ASP A 33 14.68 -3.28 -6.12
C ASP A 33 14.17 -4.68 -6.55
N THR A 34 14.42 -5.68 -5.73
CA THR A 34 13.98 -7.07 -5.96
C THR A 34 12.45 -7.25 -5.84
N MET A 35 11.73 -6.30 -5.22
CA MET A 35 10.26 -6.30 -5.23
C MET A 35 9.74 -5.99 -6.63
N ILE A 36 10.38 -5.04 -7.31
CA ILE A 36 10.05 -4.69 -8.71
C ILE A 36 10.39 -5.85 -9.65
N ASP A 37 11.52 -6.56 -9.43
CA ASP A 37 11.84 -7.77 -10.19
C ASP A 37 10.75 -8.83 -10.05
N SER A 38 10.26 -9.03 -8.82
CA SER A 38 9.15 -9.96 -8.54
C SER A 38 7.87 -9.53 -9.27
N LEU A 39 7.55 -8.23 -9.25
CA LEU A 39 6.40 -7.68 -9.96
C LEU A 39 6.49 -7.93 -11.47
N VAL A 40 7.65 -7.68 -12.08
CA VAL A 40 7.89 -7.93 -13.50
C VAL A 40 7.77 -9.42 -13.82
N TYR A 41 8.39 -10.28 -13.02
CA TYR A 41 8.35 -11.73 -13.19
C TYR A 41 6.92 -12.29 -13.16
N PHE A 42 6.09 -11.84 -12.21
CA PHE A 42 4.71 -12.31 -12.08
C PHE A 42 3.70 -11.58 -12.98
N ARG A 43 4.15 -10.68 -13.88
CA ARG A 43 3.27 -9.85 -14.70
C ARG A 43 2.18 -10.63 -15.45
N LYS A 44 2.54 -11.77 -16.06
CA LYS A 44 1.57 -12.62 -16.77
C LYS A 44 0.50 -13.19 -15.82
N ARG A 45 0.89 -13.59 -14.61
CA ARG A 45 -0.03 -14.17 -13.62
C ARG A 45 -1.07 -13.17 -13.12
N PHE A 46 -0.64 -11.97 -12.72
CA PHE A 46 -1.62 -11.01 -12.23
C PHE A 46 -2.49 -10.41 -13.34
N SER A 47 -2.02 -10.36 -14.60
CA SER A 47 -2.85 -9.89 -15.71
C SER A 47 -4.06 -10.80 -15.95
N THR A 48 -3.97 -12.09 -15.64
CA THR A 48 -5.04 -13.08 -15.79
C THR A 48 -5.89 -13.28 -14.53
N SER A 49 -5.61 -12.56 -13.44
CA SER A 49 -6.41 -12.67 -12.21
C SER A 49 -7.87 -12.26 -12.44
N GLY A 50 -8.78 -13.11 -11.96
CA GLY A 50 -10.23 -12.88 -11.99
C GLY A 50 -10.79 -11.98 -10.89
N ILE A 51 -9.92 -11.36 -10.06
CA ILE A 51 -10.33 -10.62 -8.86
C ILE A 51 -11.30 -9.48 -9.15
N LEU A 52 -11.11 -8.73 -10.24
CA LEU A 52 -12.03 -7.66 -10.62
C LEU A 52 -13.44 -8.18 -10.90
N LYS A 53 -13.54 -9.31 -11.62
CA LYS A 53 -14.83 -9.97 -11.89
C LYS A 53 -15.47 -10.46 -10.60
N LYS A 54 -14.68 -11.13 -9.73
CA LYS A 54 -15.15 -11.61 -8.41
C LYS A 54 -15.69 -10.47 -7.55
N LEU A 55 -15.05 -9.31 -7.58
CA LEU A 55 -15.43 -8.14 -6.80
C LEU A 55 -16.40 -7.21 -7.57
N LYS A 56 -16.81 -7.53 -8.79
CA LYS A 56 -17.65 -6.68 -9.65
C LYS A 56 -17.09 -5.26 -9.79
N LEU A 57 -15.76 -5.15 -9.99
CA LEU A 57 -15.05 -3.89 -10.18
C LEU A 57 -14.73 -3.68 -11.65
N LYS A 58 -14.70 -2.42 -12.08
CA LYS A 58 -14.23 -1.99 -13.41
C LYS A 58 -12.81 -1.40 -13.26
N LYS A 59 -11.95 -1.59 -14.25
CA LYS A 59 -10.66 -0.92 -14.32
C LYS A 59 -10.84 0.61 -14.25
N GLY A 60 -10.08 1.28 -13.39
CA GLY A 60 -10.18 2.72 -13.14
C GLY A 60 -11.44 3.15 -12.37
N GLY A 61 -12.34 2.24 -11.99
CA GLY A 61 -13.58 2.52 -11.27
C GLY A 61 -13.48 2.41 -9.75
N TYR A 62 -12.28 2.35 -9.19
CA TYR A 62 -12.09 2.26 -7.75
C TYR A 62 -10.75 2.84 -7.30
N ILE A 63 -10.72 3.22 -6.04
CA ILE A 63 -9.53 3.58 -5.27
C ILE A 63 -9.14 2.34 -4.48
N LEU A 64 -7.88 1.88 -4.59
CA LEU A 64 -7.37 0.84 -3.70
C LEU A 64 -6.83 1.49 -2.42
N SER A 65 -7.05 0.88 -1.27
CA SER A 65 -6.43 1.37 -0.04
C SER A 65 -5.86 0.25 0.81
N THR A 66 -4.76 0.53 1.51
CA THR A 66 -4.18 -0.35 2.51
C THR A 66 -3.72 0.45 3.73
N ILE A 67 -4.02 -0.07 4.92
CA ILE A 67 -3.58 0.51 6.19
C ILE A 67 -3.20 -0.61 7.13
N HIS A 68 -1.99 -0.58 7.67
CA HIS A 68 -1.52 -1.62 8.59
C HIS A 68 -0.35 -1.18 9.49
N ARG A 69 0.22 0.02 9.27
CA ARG A 69 1.34 0.50 10.08
C ARG A 69 0.91 0.72 11.54
N PRO A 70 1.72 0.27 12.52
CA PRO A 70 1.40 0.45 13.94
C PRO A 70 1.05 1.89 14.32
N VAL A 71 1.82 2.86 13.84
CA VAL A 71 1.58 4.29 14.11
C VAL A 71 0.18 4.74 13.67
N ASN A 72 -0.37 4.16 12.63
CA ASN A 72 -1.69 4.50 12.08
C ASN A 72 -2.83 3.73 12.76
N VAL A 73 -2.61 2.46 13.12
CA VAL A 73 -3.71 1.58 13.53
C VAL A 73 -3.74 1.25 15.02
N ASP A 74 -2.61 1.32 15.74
CA ASP A 74 -2.53 0.94 17.16
C ASP A 74 -3.00 2.05 18.11
N ASN A 75 -3.28 3.25 17.60
CA ASN A 75 -3.82 4.35 18.35
C ASN A 75 -5.24 4.69 17.86
N LYS A 76 -6.20 4.78 18.81
CA LYS A 76 -7.62 5.05 18.53
C LYS A 76 -7.82 6.36 17.78
N GLU A 77 -7.09 7.41 18.16
CA GLU A 77 -7.21 8.74 17.54
C GLU A 77 -6.71 8.70 16.10
N ASN A 78 -5.53 8.12 15.85
CA ASN A 78 -4.95 8.00 14.52
C ASN A 78 -5.84 7.18 13.58
N LEU A 79 -6.30 6.01 14.02
CA LEU A 79 -7.22 5.18 13.24
C LEU A 79 -8.54 5.92 12.98
N GLY A 80 -9.08 6.63 13.98
CA GLY A 80 -10.28 7.45 13.85
C GLY A 80 -10.08 8.60 12.84
N ARG A 81 -8.90 9.22 12.80
CA ARG A 81 -8.52 10.25 11.82
C ARG A 81 -8.49 9.68 10.40
N ILE A 82 -7.87 8.52 10.21
CA ILE A 82 -7.82 7.84 8.91
C ILE A 82 -9.23 7.47 8.42
N ILE A 83 -10.08 6.93 9.28
CA ILE A 83 -11.48 6.65 8.95
C ILE A 83 -12.22 7.92 8.51
N SER A 84 -11.94 9.05 9.16
CA SER A 84 -12.51 10.35 8.78
C SER A 84 -11.98 10.84 7.43
N ILE A 85 -10.71 10.61 7.12
CA ILE A 85 -10.12 10.88 5.79
C ILE A 85 -10.83 10.05 4.73
N PHE A 86 -11.00 8.73 4.95
CA PHE A 86 -11.70 7.87 3.99
C PHE A 86 -13.13 8.32 3.74
N ARG A 87 -13.85 8.73 4.78
CA ARG A 87 -15.21 9.28 4.63
C ARG A 87 -15.20 10.51 3.74
N LYS A 88 -14.33 11.49 4.01
CA LYS A 88 -14.24 12.72 3.22
C LYS A 88 -13.83 12.44 1.76
N VAL A 89 -12.87 11.55 1.55
CA VAL A 89 -12.45 11.14 0.19
C VAL A 89 -13.61 10.47 -0.55
N SER A 90 -14.30 9.56 0.11
CA SER A 90 -15.45 8.86 -0.48
C SER A 90 -16.57 9.82 -0.83
N GLU A 91 -17.01 10.65 0.11
CA GLU A 91 -18.08 11.62 -0.12
C GLU A 91 -17.75 12.58 -1.26
N LYS A 92 -16.49 13.05 -1.32
CA LYS A 92 -16.03 13.89 -2.43
C LYS A 92 -16.01 13.12 -3.75
N ALA A 93 -15.47 11.91 -3.75
CA ALA A 93 -15.35 11.09 -4.96
C ALA A 93 -16.73 10.74 -5.55
N LEU A 94 -17.70 10.36 -4.71
CA LEU A 94 -19.06 10.01 -5.12
C LEU A 94 -19.85 11.18 -5.72
N ARG A 95 -19.46 12.44 -5.45
CA ARG A 95 -20.06 13.61 -6.15
C ARG A 95 -19.67 13.69 -7.62
N TYR A 96 -18.49 13.19 -7.98
CA TYR A 96 -17.97 13.18 -9.36
C TYR A 96 -18.27 11.86 -10.09
N ASP A 97 -18.26 10.75 -9.36
CA ASP A 97 -18.52 9.42 -9.88
C ASP A 97 -19.30 8.60 -8.83
N PRO A 98 -20.64 8.54 -8.92
CA PRO A 98 -21.49 7.83 -7.96
C PRO A 98 -21.20 6.32 -7.88
N GLU A 99 -20.54 5.74 -8.88
CA GLU A 99 -20.18 4.32 -8.91
C GLU A 99 -18.78 4.04 -8.33
N LEU A 100 -17.96 5.07 -8.08
CA LEU A 100 -16.61 4.89 -7.57
C LEU A 100 -16.62 4.15 -6.23
N LYS A 101 -15.74 3.18 -6.06
CA LYS A 101 -15.59 2.42 -4.82
C LYS A 101 -14.22 2.70 -4.19
N ILE A 102 -14.15 2.67 -2.87
CA ILE A 102 -12.88 2.49 -2.15
C ILE A 102 -12.81 1.03 -1.75
N VAL A 103 -11.83 0.31 -2.25
CA VAL A 103 -11.60 -1.12 -1.93
C VAL A 103 -10.48 -1.20 -0.90
N LEU A 104 -10.78 -1.77 0.25
CA LEU A 104 -9.85 -1.93 1.37
C LEU A 104 -9.68 -3.43 1.68
N PRO A 105 -8.65 -4.11 1.15
CA PRO A 105 -8.20 -5.38 1.70
C PRO A 105 -7.77 -5.15 3.14
N ILE A 106 -8.60 -5.59 4.09
CA ILE A 106 -8.37 -5.22 5.49
C ILE A 106 -7.32 -6.13 6.10
N HIS A 107 -6.22 -5.54 6.56
CA HIS A 107 -5.17 -6.27 7.25
C HIS A 107 -5.69 -6.77 8.62
N PRO A 108 -5.34 -8.00 9.07
CA PRO A 108 -5.81 -8.55 10.35
C PRO A 108 -5.56 -7.64 11.55
N ARG A 109 -4.40 -6.97 11.59
CA ARG A 109 -4.10 -5.98 12.64
C ARG A 109 -5.09 -4.82 12.63
N THR A 110 -5.37 -4.27 11.47
CA THR A 110 -6.29 -3.14 11.30
C THR A 110 -7.71 -3.53 11.71
N LEU A 111 -8.16 -4.72 11.31
CA LEU A 111 -9.45 -5.25 11.71
C LEU A 111 -9.55 -5.37 13.23
N LYS A 112 -8.57 -6.05 13.86
CA LYS A 112 -8.52 -6.24 15.32
C LYS A 112 -8.52 -4.91 16.08
N MET A 113 -7.76 -3.93 15.62
CA MET A 113 -7.71 -2.62 16.28
C MET A 113 -8.99 -1.82 16.07
N ALA A 114 -9.62 -1.90 14.89
CA ALA A 114 -10.92 -1.28 14.64
C ALA A 114 -12.03 -1.89 15.54
N GLU A 115 -11.99 -3.17 15.78
CA GLU A 115 -12.89 -3.85 16.73
C GLU A 115 -12.63 -3.39 18.17
N ASN A 116 -11.38 -3.46 18.64
CA ASN A 116 -10.97 -3.08 19.99
C ASN A 116 -11.35 -1.62 20.34
N PHE A 117 -11.25 -0.73 19.36
CA PHE A 117 -11.59 0.69 19.56
C PHE A 117 -13.05 1.03 19.27
N SER A 118 -13.89 0.03 18.93
CA SER A 118 -15.30 0.22 18.52
C SER A 118 -15.43 1.17 17.30
N LEU A 119 -14.49 1.08 16.37
CA LEU A 119 -14.44 1.89 15.14
C LEU A 119 -14.86 1.09 13.89
N LEU A 120 -15.06 -0.22 13.98
CA LEU A 120 -15.34 -1.07 12.82
C LEU A 120 -16.63 -0.67 12.11
N GLU A 121 -17.72 -0.44 12.86
CA GLU A 121 -18.99 -0.03 12.28
C GLU A 121 -18.90 1.37 11.63
N LYS A 122 -18.11 2.27 12.24
CA LYS A 122 -17.84 3.58 11.67
C LYS A 122 -17.07 3.46 10.34
N LEU A 123 -16.13 2.52 10.23
CA LEU A 123 -15.41 2.22 9.00
C LEU A 123 -16.37 1.64 7.95
N LYS A 124 -17.15 0.61 8.29
CA LYS A 124 -18.10 -0.04 7.38
C LYS A 124 -19.22 0.89 6.89
N SER A 125 -19.59 1.89 7.68
CA SER A 125 -20.64 2.86 7.33
C SER A 125 -20.19 3.94 6.33
N ILE A 126 -18.94 3.93 5.87
CA ILE A 126 -18.46 4.89 4.87
C ILE A 126 -19.12 4.58 3.51
N PRO A 127 -19.85 5.52 2.89
CA PRO A 127 -20.45 5.31 1.59
C PRO A 127 -19.41 4.92 0.54
N GLY A 128 -19.69 3.94 -0.30
CA GLY A 128 -18.76 3.49 -1.35
C GLY A 128 -17.51 2.76 -0.86
N LEU A 129 -17.24 2.67 0.43
CA LEU A 129 -16.14 1.86 0.96
C LEU A 129 -16.57 0.39 1.03
N ARG A 130 -15.71 -0.48 0.53
CA ARG A 130 -15.87 -1.92 0.56
C ARG A 130 -14.64 -2.57 1.20
N THR A 131 -14.78 -3.13 2.37
CA THR A 131 -13.77 -3.99 2.97
C THR A 131 -13.82 -5.38 2.33
N ILE A 132 -12.68 -5.96 2.07
CA ILE A 132 -12.52 -7.34 1.59
C ILE A 132 -11.47 -8.04 2.44
N ASP A 133 -11.47 -9.37 2.41
CA ASP A 133 -10.42 -10.16 3.02
C ASP A 133 -9.06 -9.83 2.39
N PRO A 134 -7.95 -10.08 3.10
CA PRO A 134 -6.61 -9.92 2.55
C PRO A 134 -6.49 -10.65 1.21
N ALA A 135 -6.04 -9.96 0.18
CA ALA A 135 -5.82 -10.54 -1.14
C ALA A 135 -4.43 -11.16 -1.22
N GLY A 136 -4.31 -12.30 -1.88
CA GLY A 136 -3.01 -12.85 -2.24
C GLY A 136 -2.26 -11.92 -3.21
N TYR A 137 -0.94 -12.03 -3.28
CA TYR A 137 -0.07 -11.11 -4.03
C TYR A 137 -0.55 -10.85 -5.47
N THR A 138 -0.84 -11.91 -6.21
CA THR A 138 -1.28 -11.81 -7.61
C THR A 138 -2.59 -11.01 -7.76
N ASP A 139 -3.56 -11.26 -6.88
CA ASP A 139 -4.83 -10.55 -6.87
C ASP A 139 -4.66 -9.10 -6.40
N PHE A 140 -3.79 -8.88 -5.41
CA PHE A 140 -3.48 -7.54 -4.92
C PHE A 140 -2.81 -6.67 -6.00
N ILE A 141 -1.79 -7.19 -6.69
CA ILE A 141 -1.13 -6.45 -7.78
C ILE A 141 -2.09 -6.17 -8.93
N LYS A 142 -3.02 -7.10 -9.22
CA LYS A 142 -4.09 -6.83 -10.20
C LYS A 142 -4.98 -5.68 -9.74
N LEU A 143 -5.40 -5.69 -8.47
CA LEU A 143 -6.16 -4.57 -7.90
C LEU A 143 -5.37 -3.26 -7.94
N LEU A 144 -4.07 -3.28 -7.65
CA LEU A 144 -3.22 -2.09 -7.72
C LEU A 144 -3.12 -1.56 -9.15
N THR A 145 -2.78 -2.44 -10.10
CA THR A 145 -2.56 -2.08 -11.51
C THR A 145 -3.80 -1.46 -12.18
N ASP A 146 -4.99 -1.94 -11.81
CA ASP A 146 -6.25 -1.49 -12.42
C ASP A 146 -7.00 -0.46 -11.56
N SER A 147 -6.43 -0.01 -10.44
CA SER A 147 -7.01 1.06 -9.63
C SER A 147 -6.88 2.43 -10.31
N LYS A 148 -7.74 3.36 -9.93
CA LYS A 148 -7.66 4.78 -10.33
C LYS A 148 -6.51 5.49 -9.61
N LEU A 149 -6.34 5.17 -8.33
CA LEU A 149 -5.24 5.59 -7.46
C LEU A 149 -5.16 4.64 -6.26
N VAL A 150 -4.06 4.68 -5.54
CA VAL A 150 -3.91 3.96 -4.27
C VAL A 150 -3.71 4.92 -3.10
N ILE A 151 -4.29 4.58 -1.94
CA ILE A 151 -4.06 5.27 -0.66
C ILE A 151 -3.43 4.24 0.27
N THR A 152 -2.19 4.47 0.72
CA THR A 152 -1.44 3.46 1.46
C THR A 152 -0.52 4.07 2.53
N ASP A 153 -0.20 3.27 3.53
CA ASP A 153 0.87 3.53 4.51
C ASP A 153 2.10 2.61 4.30
N SER A 154 2.11 1.82 3.22
CA SER A 154 3.17 0.88 2.89
C SER A 154 4.20 1.48 1.94
N GLY A 155 5.49 1.45 2.33
CA GLY A 155 6.59 1.86 1.45
C GLY A 155 6.71 0.97 0.21
N GLY A 156 6.57 -0.35 0.35
CA GLY A 156 6.64 -1.27 -0.80
C GLY A 156 5.51 -1.04 -1.82
N ILE A 157 4.29 -0.77 -1.36
CA ILE A 157 3.19 -0.44 -2.29
C ILE A 157 3.44 0.90 -2.98
N GLN A 158 4.10 1.85 -2.32
CA GLN A 158 4.52 3.11 -2.93
C GLN A 158 5.49 2.87 -4.09
N GLU A 159 6.49 1.99 -3.92
CA GLU A 159 7.43 1.59 -4.98
C GLU A 159 6.70 0.90 -6.14
N GLU A 160 5.87 -0.11 -5.83
CA GLU A 160 5.08 -0.84 -6.84
C GLU A 160 4.14 0.11 -7.62
N ALA A 161 3.45 1.03 -6.93
CA ALA A 161 2.57 2.02 -7.55
C ALA A 161 3.34 2.97 -8.48
N THR A 162 4.51 3.44 -8.05
CA THR A 162 5.40 4.30 -8.85
C THR A 162 5.83 3.59 -10.12
N PHE A 163 6.31 2.34 -10.00
CA PHE A 163 6.70 1.53 -11.16
C PHE A 163 5.54 1.29 -12.13
N LEU A 164 4.35 1.02 -11.61
CA LEU A 164 3.13 0.82 -12.39
C LEU A 164 2.50 2.12 -12.90
N LYS A 165 3.04 3.28 -12.53
CA LYS A 165 2.52 4.61 -12.86
C LYS A 165 1.09 4.83 -12.35
N ILE A 166 0.77 4.28 -11.19
CA ILE A 166 -0.50 4.48 -10.49
C ILE A 166 -0.34 5.63 -9.49
N PRO A 167 -1.18 6.66 -9.54
CA PRO A 167 -1.14 7.74 -8.55
C PRO A 167 -1.23 7.17 -7.13
N CYS A 168 -0.33 7.63 -6.24
CA CYS A 168 -0.23 7.12 -4.88
C CYS A 168 -0.34 8.26 -3.87
N LEU A 169 -1.23 8.11 -2.89
CA LEU A 169 -1.32 8.98 -1.72
C LEU A 169 -0.82 8.23 -0.50
N THR A 170 0.21 8.73 0.14
CA THR A 170 0.80 8.10 1.32
C THR A 170 0.21 8.66 2.61
N LEU A 171 -0.19 7.77 3.53
CA LEU A 171 -0.68 8.10 4.88
C LEU A 171 0.47 8.03 5.87
N ARG A 172 1.49 8.90 5.68
CA ARG A 172 2.72 8.92 6.48
C ARG A 172 3.26 10.34 6.60
N ASP A 173 3.87 10.62 7.76
CA ASP A 173 4.52 11.90 8.04
C ASP A 173 5.99 11.92 7.55
N SER A 174 6.55 10.76 7.20
CA SER A 174 7.92 10.61 6.68
C SER A 174 7.96 9.71 5.46
N PHE A 175 8.87 10.00 4.54
CA PHE A 175 9.10 9.20 3.34
C PHE A 175 10.25 8.23 3.60
N GLU A 176 9.98 6.92 3.45
CA GLU A 176 11.03 5.89 3.45
C GLU A 176 11.66 5.73 2.07
N ARG A 177 11.01 6.24 1.04
CA ARG A 177 11.37 6.06 -0.37
C ARG A 177 11.34 7.40 -1.11
N PRO A 178 12.33 8.27 -0.91
CA PRO A 178 12.38 9.59 -1.54
C PRO A 178 12.33 9.56 -3.07
N GLU A 179 12.86 8.52 -3.68
CA GLU A 179 12.89 8.30 -5.13
C GLU A 179 11.52 8.05 -5.78
N THR A 180 10.48 7.88 -4.97
CA THR A 180 9.09 7.69 -5.45
C THR A 180 8.26 8.98 -5.46
N LEU A 181 8.88 10.11 -5.16
CA LEU A 181 8.23 11.43 -5.12
C LEU A 181 8.22 12.14 -6.45
#